data_317962991edf5bc69c07cf9fecbb46b5
#
_entry.id   317962991edf5bc69c07cf9fecbb46b5
#
_cell.length_a   1.000
_cell.length_b   1.000
_cell.length_c   1.000
_cell.angle_alpha   90.00
_cell.angle_beta   90.00
_cell.angle_gamma   90.00
#
_symmetry.space_group_name_H-M   'P 1'
#
loop_
_entity.id
_entity.type
_entity.pdbx_description
1 polymer ?
#
loop_
_entity_poly.entity_id
_entity_poly.type
_entity_poly.pdbx_seq_one_letter_code
_entity_poly.pdbx_strand_id
1 'polypeptide(L)'
;QKINRLTIEKNNNVCSNQNSTLNQNSKTIEERIDSIKKSTYYYKEKDFWDSSLEKEVYFYINNFIKNKSVKVEILPHVSLREIFKPTNDFNNKNLKQLSSYHIDILLLSEKSFVPLVAIEIDGSHHELDDKQRIRDAFKNSLFERNGIQLLRLKPDNCNYAFIESELTKLLSTAPIYCPECGSKMIEKSNNKTGEKFLGCSGFLSLDCRHSKSINYTII
;
A
#
# COMPACT_ATOMS: atom_id res chain seq x y z
N GLN A 1 60.49 31.67 36.45
CA GLN A 1 59.56 32.40 35.56
C GLN A 1 58.15 32.15 36.02
N LYS A 2 57.47 33.26 36.33
CA LYS A 2 56.27 33.38 37.13
C LYS A 2 55.04 32.72 36.46
N ILE A 3 54.37 31.87 37.22
CA ILE A 3 53.07 31.31 36.94
C ILE A 3 52.04 32.20 37.64
N ASN A 4 51.21 32.90 36.89
CA ASN A 4 50.08 33.66 37.43
C ASN A 4 48.91 32.69 37.69
N ARG A 5 48.58 32.53 38.95
CA ARG A 5 47.31 32.02 39.46
C ARG A 5 46.27 33.11 39.30
N LEU A 6 45.25 32.89 38.51
CA LEU A 6 44.04 33.66 38.50
C LEU A 6 42.98 32.95 39.33
N THR A 7 42.53 33.65 40.31
CA THR A 7 41.50 33.36 41.30
C THR A 7 40.14 33.19 40.61
N ILE A 8 39.48 32.09 40.90
CA ILE A 8 38.05 31.90 40.52
C ILE A 8 37.25 32.38 41.75
N GLU A 9 36.70 33.56 41.66
CA GLU A 9 35.69 34.04 42.58
C GLU A 9 34.33 33.36 42.28
N LYS A 10 33.74 32.86 43.34
CA LYS A 10 32.41 32.26 43.40
C LYS A 10 31.36 33.35 43.16
N ASN A 11 30.64 33.28 42.06
CA ASN A 11 29.33 33.88 41.94
C ASN A 11 28.25 32.81 42.19
N ASN A 12 27.96 32.60 43.47
CA ASN A 12 26.70 32.02 43.90
C ASN A 12 25.71 33.20 43.95
N ASN A 13 24.85 33.34 42.97
CA ASN A 13 23.48 33.80 43.13
C ASN A 13 22.81 33.92 41.75
N VAL A 14 21.55 33.50 41.71
CA VAL A 14 20.61 33.56 40.59
C VAL A 14 20.53 32.25 39.76
N CYS A 15 20.01 31.22 40.41
CA CYS A 15 19.24 30.19 39.72
C CYS A 15 18.19 29.56 40.66
N SER A 16 17.39 30.40 41.27
CA SER A 16 16.15 30.01 41.96
C SER A 16 15.04 30.80 41.31
N ASN A 17 14.36 30.21 40.33
CA ASN A 17 12.98 30.41 39.86
C ASN A 17 12.81 30.18 38.35
N GLN A 18 13.09 29.00 37.89
CA GLN A 18 12.55 28.48 36.61
C GLN A 18 12.29 26.95 36.62
N ASN A 19 11.82 26.41 37.74
CA ASN A 19 11.38 25.03 37.84
C ASN A 19 9.96 24.93 38.42
N SER A 20 9.00 25.58 37.77
CA SER A 20 7.58 25.41 38.16
C SER A 20 6.60 25.44 37.00
N THR A 21 7.02 24.94 35.82
CA THR A 21 6.09 24.64 34.71
C THR A 21 6.53 23.42 33.91
N LEU A 22 7.09 22.40 34.56
CA LEU A 22 7.23 21.07 33.97
C LEU A 22 5.97 20.27 34.31
N ASN A 23 5.01 20.36 33.40
CA ASN A 23 4.03 19.37 33.00
C ASN A 23 3.62 18.32 34.06
N GLN A 24 2.63 18.66 34.90
CA GLN A 24 1.88 17.74 35.76
C GLN A 24 0.94 16.80 34.99
N ASN A 25 1.16 16.53 33.69
CA ASN A 25 0.27 15.73 32.83
C ASN A 25 0.95 14.60 32.05
N SER A 26 2.09 14.08 32.45
CA SER A 26 2.60 12.82 31.88
C SER A 26 2.06 11.65 32.69
N LYS A 27 0.94 11.07 32.25
CA LYS A 27 0.45 9.79 32.77
C LYS A 27 1.56 8.75 32.72
N THR A 28 1.68 7.93 33.79
CA THR A 28 2.60 6.79 33.78
C THR A 28 2.24 5.81 32.66
N ILE A 29 3.15 4.90 32.32
CA ILE A 29 2.89 3.87 31.32
C ILE A 29 1.71 2.99 31.75
N GLU A 30 1.65 2.64 33.03
CA GLU A 30 0.56 1.85 33.64
C GLU A 30 -0.79 2.54 33.51
N GLU A 31 -0.87 3.84 33.82
CA GLU A 31 -2.11 4.62 33.66
C GLU A 31 -2.55 4.71 32.18
N ARG A 32 -1.60 4.81 31.26
CA ARG A 32 -1.89 4.79 29.81
C ARG A 32 -2.39 3.42 29.38
N ILE A 33 -1.78 2.34 29.85
CA ILE A 33 -2.21 0.97 29.56
C ILE A 33 -3.63 0.75 30.10
N ASP A 34 -3.92 1.16 31.32
CA ASP A 34 -5.27 1.00 31.90
C ASP A 34 -6.32 1.83 31.17
N SER A 35 -5.97 3.01 30.73
CA SER A 35 -6.85 3.83 29.89
C SER A 35 -7.15 3.15 28.55
N ILE A 36 -6.14 2.54 27.91
CA ILE A 36 -6.32 1.79 26.67
C ILE A 36 -7.20 0.56 26.92
N LYS A 37 -6.93 -0.25 27.97
CA LYS A 37 -7.76 -1.39 28.32
C LYS A 37 -9.23 -1.01 28.50
N LYS A 38 -9.50 0.07 29.23
CA LYS A 38 -10.87 0.57 29.41
C LYS A 38 -11.53 0.96 28.08
N SER A 39 -10.77 1.53 27.15
CA SER A 39 -11.31 1.93 25.83
C SER A 39 -11.72 0.72 24.98
N THR A 40 -11.14 -0.47 25.21
CA THR A 40 -11.48 -1.66 24.42
C THR A 40 -12.91 -2.15 24.65
N TYR A 41 -13.56 -1.80 25.76
CA TYR A 41 -14.98 -2.10 26.01
C TYR A 41 -15.95 -1.46 25.03
N TYR A 42 -15.50 -0.42 24.29
CA TYR A 42 -16.32 0.24 23.27
C TYR A 42 -16.25 -0.42 21.89
N TYR A 43 -15.42 -1.47 21.74
CA TYR A 43 -15.26 -2.17 20.46
C TYR A 43 -15.90 -3.56 20.54
N LYS A 44 -16.54 -3.95 19.47
CA LYS A 44 -17.09 -5.30 19.27
C LYS A 44 -16.76 -5.78 17.87
N GLU A 45 -16.87 -7.06 17.64
CA GLU A 45 -16.76 -7.65 16.31
C GLU A 45 -17.77 -6.98 15.36
N LYS A 46 -17.35 -6.79 14.12
CA LYS A 46 -18.23 -6.44 13.01
C LYS A 46 -18.12 -7.52 11.94
N ASP A 47 -19.06 -7.59 11.05
CA ASP A 47 -18.95 -8.40 9.85
C ASP A 47 -17.71 -7.98 9.06
N PHE A 48 -17.00 -8.97 8.55
CA PHE A 48 -15.77 -8.70 7.80
C PHE A 48 -16.05 -7.93 6.51
N TRP A 49 -17.15 -8.27 5.83
CA TRP A 49 -17.56 -7.61 4.60
C TRP A 49 -18.46 -6.41 4.88
N ASP A 50 -18.17 -5.28 4.25
CA ASP A 50 -19.00 -4.08 4.38
C ASP A 50 -20.31 -4.22 3.58
N SER A 51 -20.33 -5.08 2.55
CA SER A 51 -21.55 -5.41 1.79
C SER A 51 -21.55 -6.86 1.28
N SER A 52 -22.76 -7.37 0.99
CA SER A 52 -22.91 -8.68 0.33
C SER A 52 -22.28 -8.69 -1.07
N LEU A 53 -22.31 -7.55 -1.76
CA LEU A 53 -21.74 -7.40 -3.09
C LEU A 53 -20.22 -7.54 -3.08
N GLU A 54 -19.52 -6.93 -2.11
CA GLU A 54 -18.08 -7.11 -1.94
C GLU A 54 -17.70 -8.57 -1.72
N LYS A 55 -18.46 -9.27 -0.88
CA LYS A 55 -18.29 -10.70 -0.62
C LYS A 55 -18.46 -11.52 -1.90
N GLU A 56 -19.48 -11.25 -2.68
CA GLU A 56 -19.78 -11.95 -3.94
C GLU A 56 -18.67 -11.71 -4.98
N VAL A 57 -18.27 -10.46 -5.18
CA VAL A 57 -17.16 -10.08 -6.07
C VAL A 57 -15.87 -10.77 -5.67
N TYR A 58 -15.55 -10.80 -4.37
CA TYR A 58 -14.38 -11.52 -3.88
C TYR A 58 -14.40 -13.00 -4.30
N PHE A 59 -15.54 -13.67 -4.12
CA PHE A 59 -15.67 -15.06 -4.52
C PHE A 59 -15.58 -15.27 -6.05
N TYR A 60 -16.09 -14.35 -6.84
CA TYR A 60 -15.91 -14.41 -8.31
C TYR A 60 -14.45 -14.31 -8.70
N ILE A 61 -13.70 -13.37 -8.11
CA ILE A 61 -12.27 -13.19 -8.34
C ILE A 61 -11.49 -14.41 -7.89
N ASN A 62 -11.77 -14.94 -6.71
CA ASN A 62 -11.11 -16.12 -6.17
C ASN A 62 -11.36 -17.37 -7.06
N ASN A 63 -12.57 -17.54 -7.57
CA ASN A 63 -12.89 -18.59 -8.52
C ASN A 63 -12.16 -18.40 -9.86
N PHE A 64 -12.08 -17.17 -10.37
CA PHE A 64 -11.31 -16.86 -11.57
C PHE A 64 -9.83 -17.24 -11.39
N ILE A 65 -9.21 -16.83 -10.28
CA ILE A 65 -7.82 -17.16 -9.96
C ILE A 65 -7.59 -18.67 -9.96
N LYS A 66 -8.47 -19.43 -9.29
CA LYS A 66 -8.36 -20.88 -9.19
C LYS A 66 -8.59 -21.57 -10.56
N ASN A 67 -9.64 -21.19 -11.27
CA ASN A 67 -10.01 -21.84 -12.53
C ASN A 67 -8.99 -21.59 -13.64
N LYS A 68 -8.38 -20.41 -13.67
CA LYS A 68 -7.36 -20.04 -14.66
C LYS A 68 -5.93 -20.29 -14.19
N SER A 69 -5.75 -20.80 -12.97
CA SER A 69 -4.42 -21.01 -12.36
C SER A 69 -3.53 -19.74 -12.39
N VAL A 70 -4.15 -18.58 -12.22
CA VAL A 70 -3.45 -17.29 -12.25
C VAL A 70 -2.55 -17.16 -11.02
N LYS A 71 -1.32 -16.69 -11.21
CA LYS A 71 -0.30 -16.59 -10.15
C LYS A 71 -0.38 -15.25 -9.42
N VAL A 72 -1.47 -15.04 -8.70
CA VAL A 72 -1.75 -13.84 -7.91
C VAL A 72 -2.31 -14.21 -6.54
N GLU A 73 -2.02 -13.35 -5.57
CA GLU A 73 -2.62 -13.34 -4.24
C GLU A 73 -3.74 -12.31 -4.20
N ILE A 74 -4.82 -12.62 -3.50
CA ILE A 74 -5.98 -11.73 -3.33
C ILE A 74 -6.08 -11.26 -1.88
N LEU A 75 -6.06 -9.95 -1.67
CA LEU A 75 -6.19 -9.33 -0.38
C LEU A 75 -7.42 -8.40 -0.34
N PRO A 76 -8.38 -8.62 0.55
CA PRO A 76 -9.50 -7.70 0.75
C PRO A 76 -9.15 -6.58 1.73
N HIS A 77 -9.85 -5.45 1.63
CA HIS A 77 -9.81 -4.30 2.55
C HIS A 77 -8.39 -3.77 2.84
N VAL A 78 -7.60 -3.51 1.79
CA VAL A 78 -6.21 -3.06 1.95
C VAL A 78 -6.14 -1.56 2.12
N SER A 79 -5.56 -1.09 3.23
CA SER A 79 -5.30 0.33 3.43
C SER A 79 -4.31 0.86 2.39
N LEU A 80 -4.55 2.07 1.87
CA LEU A 80 -3.60 2.70 0.93
C LEU A 80 -2.21 2.89 1.52
N ARG A 81 -2.09 2.96 2.85
CA ARG A 81 -0.81 3.04 3.54
C ARG A 81 0.05 1.78 3.39
N GLU A 82 -0.58 0.62 3.20
CA GLU A 82 0.13 -0.64 2.96
C GLU A 82 0.64 -0.77 1.51
N ILE A 83 0.05 0.01 0.58
CA ILE A 83 0.40 0.00 -0.84
C ILE A 83 1.41 1.11 -1.16
N PHE A 84 1.23 2.29 -0.57
CA PHE A 84 2.00 3.49 -0.88
C PHE A 84 2.75 4.02 0.34
N LYS A 85 3.99 4.38 0.14
CA LYS A 85 4.79 5.10 1.14
C LYS A 85 4.92 6.57 0.78
N PRO A 86 5.00 7.46 1.78
CA PRO A 86 5.26 8.88 1.53
C PRO A 86 6.61 9.10 0.88
N THR A 87 6.71 10.17 0.07
CA THR A 87 7.98 10.73 -0.39
C THR A 87 8.54 11.71 0.65
N ASN A 88 9.77 12.21 0.42
CA ASN A 88 10.47 13.09 1.38
C ASN A 88 9.77 14.43 1.66
N ASP A 89 8.89 14.91 0.76
CA ASP A 89 8.13 16.16 0.92
C ASP A 89 6.82 15.99 1.69
N PHE A 90 6.75 14.95 2.49
CA PHE A 90 5.53 14.47 3.09
C PHE A 90 5.20 15.16 4.42
N ASN A 91 3.93 15.46 4.64
CA ASN A 91 3.41 16.00 5.90
C ASN A 91 2.39 15.06 6.56
N ASN A 92 2.11 15.31 7.87
CA ASN A 92 1.19 14.50 8.66
C ASN A 92 -0.25 14.44 8.08
N LYS A 93 -0.68 15.46 7.32
CA LYS A 93 -2.00 15.47 6.68
C LYS A 93 -2.11 14.40 5.60
N ASN A 94 -1.08 14.26 4.75
CA ASN A 94 -1.04 13.27 3.70
C ASN A 94 -0.99 11.83 4.27
N LEU A 95 -0.23 11.63 5.37
CA LEU A 95 -0.18 10.34 6.06
C LEU A 95 -1.55 9.92 6.59
N LYS A 96 -2.25 10.85 7.21
CA LYS A 96 -3.61 10.62 7.70
C LYS A 96 -4.56 10.24 6.56
N GLN A 97 -4.42 10.90 5.41
CA GLN A 97 -5.22 10.61 4.22
C GLN A 97 -4.98 9.19 3.69
N LEU A 98 -3.71 8.76 3.54
CA LEU A 98 -3.39 7.37 3.15
C LEU A 98 -3.94 6.34 4.15
N SER A 99 -3.89 6.64 5.45
CA SER A 99 -4.38 5.74 6.50
C SER A 99 -5.91 5.67 6.57
N SER A 100 -6.61 6.68 6.04
CA SER A 100 -8.08 6.77 6.09
C SER A 100 -8.77 6.12 4.90
N TYR A 101 -8.02 5.80 3.84
CA TYR A 101 -8.57 5.22 2.62
C TYR A 101 -8.06 3.79 2.43
N HIS A 102 -8.89 2.95 1.86
CA HIS A 102 -8.58 1.57 1.52
C HIS A 102 -9.09 1.23 0.13
N ILE A 103 -8.63 0.13 -0.39
CA ILE A 103 -9.10 -0.54 -1.60
C ILE A 103 -9.88 -1.77 -1.17
N ASP A 104 -11.00 -2.05 -1.84
CA ASP A 104 -11.84 -3.19 -1.47
C ASP A 104 -11.14 -4.51 -1.73
N ILE A 105 -10.46 -4.65 -2.88
CA ILE A 105 -9.66 -5.83 -3.20
C ILE A 105 -8.37 -5.43 -3.90
N LEU A 106 -7.24 -6.04 -3.51
CA LEU A 106 -5.94 -5.89 -4.14
C LEU A 106 -5.42 -7.23 -4.64
N LEU A 107 -5.02 -7.28 -5.91
CA LEU A 107 -4.31 -8.42 -6.47
C LEU A 107 -2.81 -8.14 -6.50
N LEU A 108 -2.05 -9.06 -5.93
CA LEU A 108 -0.59 -9.02 -5.87
C LEU A 108 0.01 -10.14 -6.70
N SER A 109 1.20 -9.96 -7.20
CA SER A 109 1.99 -11.08 -7.74
C SER A 109 2.26 -12.12 -6.64
N GLU A 110 1.97 -13.40 -6.88
CA GLU A 110 2.15 -14.51 -5.93
C GLU A 110 3.56 -14.58 -5.31
N LYS A 111 4.60 -14.25 -6.07
CA LYS A 111 5.98 -14.40 -5.63
C LYS A 111 6.62 -13.10 -5.14
N SER A 112 6.37 -12.00 -5.82
CA SER A 112 7.02 -10.71 -5.51
C SER A 112 6.19 -9.82 -4.60
N PHE A 113 4.92 -10.16 -4.37
CA PHE A 113 3.95 -9.36 -3.61
C PHE A 113 3.81 -7.92 -4.11
N VAL A 114 4.13 -7.70 -5.38
CA VAL A 114 3.96 -6.37 -6.01
C VAL A 114 2.51 -6.19 -6.43
N PRO A 115 1.90 -5.04 -6.14
CA PRO A 115 0.55 -4.70 -6.59
C PRO A 115 0.41 -4.75 -8.11
N LEU A 116 -0.58 -5.48 -8.61
CA LEU A 116 -0.89 -5.64 -10.03
C LEU A 116 -2.17 -4.91 -10.41
N VAL A 117 -3.25 -5.20 -9.69
CA VAL A 117 -4.58 -4.63 -9.94
C VAL A 117 -5.23 -4.31 -8.61
N ALA A 118 -5.70 -3.09 -8.46
CA ALA A 118 -6.59 -2.68 -7.38
C ALA A 118 -8.03 -2.67 -7.89
N ILE A 119 -8.98 -3.07 -7.05
CA ILE A 119 -10.39 -3.19 -7.41
C ILE A 119 -11.22 -2.45 -6.38
N GLU A 120 -12.07 -1.54 -6.84
CA GLU A 120 -13.08 -0.81 -6.08
C GLU A 120 -14.47 -1.25 -6.51
N ILE A 121 -15.35 -1.40 -5.55
CA ILE A 121 -16.74 -1.82 -5.78
C ILE A 121 -17.63 -0.64 -5.42
N ASP A 122 -18.02 0.12 -6.43
CA ASP A 122 -18.82 1.33 -6.26
C ASP A 122 -20.26 0.97 -5.91
N GLY A 123 -20.78 1.50 -4.80
CA GLY A 123 -22.19 1.33 -4.41
C GLY A 123 -23.16 2.17 -5.27
N SER A 124 -24.45 1.85 -5.24
CA SER A 124 -25.49 2.48 -6.04
C SER A 124 -25.81 3.95 -5.69
N HIS A 125 -25.27 4.48 -4.59
CA HIS A 125 -25.64 5.80 -4.05
C HIS A 125 -24.61 6.91 -4.22
N HIS A 126 -23.59 6.74 -5.08
CA HIS A 126 -22.41 7.59 -5.10
C HIS A 126 -22.46 8.84 -6.01
N GLU A 127 -23.57 9.15 -6.64
CA GLU A 127 -23.58 10.24 -7.64
C GLU A 127 -23.56 11.67 -7.07
N LEU A 128 -23.75 11.88 -5.76
CA LEU A 128 -24.03 13.21 -5.23
C LEU A 128 -23.13 13.71 -4.07
N ASP A 129 -22.20 12.93 -3.55
CA ASP A 129 -21.34 13.40 -2.44
C ASP A 129 -19.97 13.90 -2.94
N ASP A 130 -19.73 15.21 -2.81
CA ASP A 130 -18.45 15.84 -3.16
C ASP A 130 -17.25 15.21 -2.43
N LYS A 131 -17.44 14.72 -1.20
CA LYS A 131 -16.38 14.05 -0.44
C LYS A 131 -16.00 12.72 -1.10
N GLN A 132 -16.98 11.99 -1.62
CA GLN A 132 -16.72 10.76 -2.37
C GLN A 132 -15.99 11.07 -3.66
N ARG A 133 -16.43 12.06 -4.43
CA ARG A 133 -15.76 12.47 -5.67
C ARG A 133 -14.28 12.85 -5.44
N ILE A 134 -14.00 13.55 -4.33
CA ILE A 134 -12.61 13.92 -3.96
C ILE A 134 -11.80 12.66 -3.61
N ARG A 135 -12.36 11.70 -2.87
CA ARG A 135 -11.68 10.43 -2.54
C ARG A 135 -11.36 9.63 -3.80
N ASP A 136 -12.32 9.54 -4.72
CA ASP A 136 -12.19 8.81 -5.97
C ASP A 136 -11.13 9.44 -6.88
N ALA A 137 -11.16 10.76 -7.02
CA ALA A 137 -10.13 11.50 -7.75
C ALA A 137 -8.73 11.29 -7.15
N PHE A 138 -8.62 11.27 -5.82
CA PHE A 138 -7.37 10.99 -5.13
C PHE A 138 -6.87 9.57 -5.41
N LYS A 139 -7.73 8.55 -5.25
CA LYS A 139 -7.39 7.15 -5.55
C LYS A 139 -6.97 6.99 -7.00
N ASN A 140 -7.76 7.48 -7.95
CA ASN A 140 -7.47 7.39 -9.38
C ASN A 140 -6.08 7.96 -9.71
N SER A 141 -5.81 9.19 -9.25
CA SER A 141 -4.52 9.85 -9.48
C SER A 141 -3.35 9.11 -8.82
N LEU A 142 -3.56 8.54 -7.63
CA LEU A 142 -2.52 7.82 -6.89
C LEU A 142 -2.13 6.52 -7.61
N PHE A 143 -3.10 5.73 -8.04
CA PHE A 143 -2.88 4.47 -8.75
C PHE A 143 -2.28 4.70 -10.14
N GLU A 144 -2.80 5.67 -10.90
CA GLU A 144 -2.29 6.05 -12.22
C GLU A 144 -0.82 6.48 -12.18
N ARG A 145 -0.45 7.37 -11.25
CA ARG A 145 0.93 7.85 -11.10
C ARG A 145 1.92 6.75 -10.73
N ASN A 146 1.46 5.71 -10.06
CA ASN A 146 2.30 4.59 -9.65
C ASN A 146 2.22 3.39 -10.63
N GLY A 147 1.47 3.53 -11.73
CA GLY A 147 1.35 2.49 -12.76
C GLY A 147 0.65 1.22 -12.29
N ILE A 148 -0.16 1.30 -11.23
CA ILE A 148 -1.00 0.22 -10.75
C ILE A 148 -2.38 0.38 -11.36
N GLN A 149 -2.90 -0.67 -11.98
CA GLN A 149 -4.21 -0.63 -12.62
C GLN A 149 -5.32 -0.59 -11.57
N LEU A 150 -6.32 0.27 -11.78
CA LEU A 150 -7.49 0.40 -10.91
C LEU A 150 -8.75 0.02 -11.68
N LEU A 151 -9.38 -1.10 -11.29
CA LEU A 151 -10.67 -1.53 -11.81
C LEU A 151 -11.78 -1.04 -10.89
N ARG A 152 -12.74 -0.32 -11.46
CA ARG A 152 -13.96 0.08 -10.74
C ARG A 152 -15.13 -0.75 -11.23
N LEU A 153 -15.78 -1.41 -10.29
CA LEU A 153 -16.97 -2.24 -10.54
C LEU A 153 -18.21 -1.51 -10.05
N LYS A 154 -19.13 -1.26 -10.95
CA LYS A 154 -20.48 -0.78 -10.61
C LYS A 154 -21.41 -1.98 -10.37
N PRO A 155 -22.51 -1.84 -9.62
CA PRO A 155 -23.43 -2.95 -9.36
C PRO A 155 -23.84 -3.72 -10.60
N ASP A 156 -24.09 -3.03 -11.70
CA ASP A 156 -24.50 -3.62 -12.98
C ASP A 156 -23.40 -4.50 -13.64
N ASN A 157 -22.15 -4.28 -13.26
CA ASN A 157 -20.98 -4.98 -13.79
C ASN A 157 -20.41 -6.04 -12.82
N CYS A 158 -20.98 -6.18 -11.64
CA CYS A 158 -20.51 -7.14 -10.64
C CYS A 158 -20.98 -8.57 -10.92
N ASN A 159 -20.76 -9.06 -12.15
CA ASN A 159 -21.03 -10.45 -12.50
C ASN A 159 -19.74 -11.17 -12.94
N TYR A 160 -19.74 -12.50 -12.80
CA TYR A 160 -18.57 -13.31 -13.05
C TYR A 160 -17.98 -13.12 -14.45
N ALA A 161 -18.82 -13.09 -15.49
CA ALA A 161 -18.35 -12.99 -16.88
C ALA A 161 -17.64 -11.66 -17.17
N PHE A 162 -18.18 -10.55 -16.65
CA PHE A 162 -17.55 -9.24 -16.79
C PHE A 162 -16.22 -9.19 -16.03
N ILE A 163 -16.21 -9.66 -14.77
CA ILE A 163 -15.02 -9.67 -13.92
C ILE A 163 -13.92 -10.55 -14.56
N GLU A 164 -14.27 -11.75 -15.06
CA GLU A 164 -13.34 -12.63 -15.75
C GLU A 164 -12.73 -11.95 -16.99
N SER A 165 -13.55 -11.29 -17.80
CA SER A 165 -13.09 -10.58 -19.00
C SER A 165 -12.11 -9.44 -18.65
N GLU A 166 -12.49 -8.58 -17.72
CA GLU A 166 -11.66 -7.44 -17.33
C GLU A 166 -10.36 -7.88 -16.64
N LEU A 167 -10.41 -8.86 -15.76
CA LEU A 167 -9.20 -9.37 -15.11
C LEU A 167 -8.26 -10.06 -16.09
N THR A 168 -8.78 -10.82 -17.06
CA THR A 168 -7.96 -11.40 -18.11
C THR A 168 -7.22 -10.33 -18.90
N LYS A 169 -7.89 -9.28 -19.30
CA LYS A 169 -7.30 -8.13 -20.00
C LYS A 169 -6.26 -7.41 -19.16
N LEU A 170 -6.61 -7.04 -17.91
CA LEU A 170 -5.74 -6.29 -17.02
C LEU A 170 -4.49 -7.08 -16.64
N LEU A 171 -4.61 -8.36 -16.31
CA LEU A 171 -3.48 -9.20 -15.92
C LEU A 171 -2.59 -9.56 -17.12
N SER A 172 -3.13 -9.64 -18.35
CA SER A 172 -2.30 -9.84 -19.55
C SER A 172 -1.40 -8.64 -19.87
N THR A 173 -1.79 -7.43 -19.46
CA THR A 173 -1.04 -6.18 -19.64
C THR A 173 -0.25 -5.77 -18.42
N ALA A 174 -0.42 -6.45 -17.29
CA ALA A 174 0.27 -6.13 -16.05
C ALA A 174 1.79 -6.31 -16.20
N PRO A 175 2.60 -5.46 -15.55
CA PRO A 175 4.03 -5.63 -15.54
C PRO A 175 4.42 -6.98 -14.95
N ILE A 176 5.34 -7.68 -15.60
CA ILE A 176 5.90 -8.93 -15.08
C ILE A 176 7.06 -8.57 -14.14
N TYR A 177 7.08 -9.16 -12.96
CA TYR A 177 8.12 -8.93 -11.96
C TYR A 177 9.01 -10.16 -11.79
N CYS A 178 10.28 -9.92 -11.47
CA CYS A 178 11.27 -10.96 -11.27
C CYS A 178 10.96 -11.76 -10.00
N PRO A 179 10.85 -13.10 -10.05
CA PRO A 179 10.57 -13.92 -8.89
C PRO A 179 11.74 -13.97 -7.88
N GLU A 180 12.96 -13.58 -8.31
CA GLU A 180 14.14 -13.63 -7.45
C GLU A 180 14.36 -12.33 -6.66
N CYS A 181 14.13 -11.16 -7.28
CA CYS A 181 14.46 -9.89 -6.66
C CYS A 181 13.32 -8.85 -6.69
N GLY A 182 12.15 -9.19 -7.22
CA GLY A 182 11.00 -8.30 -7.31
C GLY A 182 11.13 -7.14 -8.32
N SER A 183 12.26 -6.98 -9.02
CA SER A 183 12.41 -5.93 -10.03
C SER A 183 11.57 -6.23 -11.27
N LYS A 184 11.17 -5.18 -12.00
CA LYS A 184 10.40 -5.34 -13.24
C LYS A 184 11.17 -6.17 -14.27
N MET A 185 10.50 -7.08 -14.94
CA MET A 185 11.04 -7.77 -16.10
C MET A 185 10.84 -6.90 -17.35
N ILE A 186 11.88 -6.77 -18.17
CA ILE A 186 11.87 -5.96 -19.39
C ILE A 186 12.26 -6.81 -20.60
N GLU A 187 11.68 -6.54 -21.75
CA GLU A 187 12.06 -7.20 -22.99
C GLU A 187 13.49 -6.84 -23.36
N LYS A 188 14.28 -7.85 -23.65
CA LYS A 188 15.68 -7.76 -24.14
C LYS A 188 15.85 -8.66 -25.35
N SER A 189 16.86 -8.37 -26.15
CA SER A 189 17.23 -9.22 -27.29
C SER A 189 18.61 -9.85 -27.04
N ASN A 190 18.75 -11.09 -27.41
CA ASN A 190 20.04 -11.75 -27.42
C ASN A 190 20.87 -11.21 -28.59
N ASN A 191 22.02 -10.64 -28.30
CA ASN A 191 22.87 -9.99 -29.32
C ASN A 191 23.43 -10.96 -30.38
N LYS A 192 23.45 -12.28 -30.10
CA LYS A 192 23.97 -13.30 -31.02
C LYS A 192 22.88 -13.93 -31.87
N THR A 193 21.69 -14.20 -31.27
CA THR A 193 20.62 -14.92 -31.96
C THR A 193 19.48 -14.01 -32.42
N GLY A 194 19.39 -12.77 -31.88
CA GLY A 194 18.27 -11.86 -32.10
C GLY A 194 17.01 -12.26 -31.34
N GLU A 195 16.99 -13.37 -30.63
CA GLU A 195 15.83 -13.83 -29.89
C GLU A 195 15.46 -12.88 -28.75
N LYS A 196 14.16 -12.63 -28.61
CA LYS A 196 13.63 -11.80 -27.55
C LYS A 196 13.38 -12.63 -26.28
N PHE A 197 13.68 -12.04 -25.14
CA PHE A 197 13.43 -12.63 -23.84
C PHE A 197 13.10 -11.55 -22.80
N LEU A 198 12.48 -11.93 -21.69
CA LEU A 198 12.32 -11.04 -20.53
C LEU A 198 13.54 -11.19 -19.63
N GLY A 199 14.25 -10.08 -19.42
CA GLY A 199 15.38 -10.00 -18.50
C GLY A 199 15.05 -9.11 -17.31
N CYS A 200 15.58 -9.45 -16.14
CA CYS A 200 15.38 -8.65 -14.94
C CYS A 200 16.04 -7.27 -15.08
N SER A 201 15.31 -6.20 -14.73
CA SER A 201 15.86 -4.83 -14.69
C SER A 201 16.84 -4.61 -13.53
N GLY A 202 16.80 -5.46 -12.51
CA GLY A 202 17.73 -5.47 -11.39
C GLY A 202 19.13 -6.02 -11.72
N PHE A 203 19.43 -6.34 -12.99
CA PHE A 203 20.72 -6.90 -13.40
C PHE A 203 21.93 -6.05 -12.95
N LEU A 204 21.85 -4.72 -13.13
CA LEU A 204 22.97 -3.83 -12.76
C LEU A 204 22.95 -3.41 -11.29
N SER A 205 21.76 -3.27 -10.69
CA SER A 205 21.61 -2.73 -9.33
C SER A 205 21.63 -3.79 -8.24
N LEU A 206 21.21 -5.02 -8.56
CA LEU A 206 21.05 -6.12 -7.61
C LEU A 206 21.78 -7.40 -8.05
N ASP A 207 22.59 -7.34 -9.12
CA ASP A 207 23.24 -8.48 -9.80
C ASP A 207 22.28 -9.65 -10.07
N CYS A 208 21.01 -9.34 -10.33
CA CYS A 208 19.99 -10.34 -10.58
C CYS A 208 20.00 -10.75 -12.05
N ARG A 209 20.38 -11.99 -12.34
CA ARG A 209 20.50 -12.55 -13.70
C ARG A 209 19.27 -13.32 -14.18
N HIS A 210 18.16 -13.22 -13.45
CA HIS A 210 16.96 -13.92 -13.82
C HIS A 210 16.44 -13.50 -15.21
N SER A 211 16.16 -14.48 -16.03
CA SER A 211 15.59 -14.30 -17.37
C SER A 211 14.52 -15.37 -17.65
N LYS A 212 13.56 -15.04 -18.50
CA LYS A 212 12.50 -15.96 -18.92
C LYS A 212 12.26 -15.80 -20.42
N SER A 213 12.11 -16.90 -21.14
CA SER A 213 11.68 -16.87 -22.54
C SER A 213 10.31 -16.19 -22.66
N ILE A 214 10.15 -15.38 -23.71
CA ILE A 214 8.84 -14.84 -24.06
C ILE A 214 8.04 -15.95 -24.75
N ASN A 215 7.39 -16.80 -23.96
CA ASN A 215 6.34 -17.63 -24.49
C ASN A 215 5.08 -16.77 -24.51
N TYR A 216 4.58 -16.44 -25.67
CA TYR A 216 3.25 -15.83 -25.85
C TYR A 216 2.15 -16.86 -25.50
N THR A 217 2.26 -17.50 -24.34
CA THR A 217 1.15 -18.28 -23.82
C THR A 217 0.21 -17.27 -23.17
N ILE A 218 -0.77 -16.87 -23.94
CA ILE A 218 -1.98 -16.21 -23.44
C ILE A 218 -2.48 -17.13 -22.32
N ILE A 219 -2.67 -16.52 -21.15
CA ILE A 219 -3.30 -17.13 -19.96
C ILE A 219 -4.65 -17.70 -20.34
#